data_82c54f586c9c74dd957e13e4ec623b77
#
_entry.id   82c54f586c9c74dd957e13e4ec623b77
#
_cell.length_a   1.000
_cell.length_b   1.000
_cell.length_c   1.000
_cell.angle_alpha   90.00
_cell.angle_beta   90.00
_cell.angle_gamma   90.00
#
_symmetry.space_group_name_H-M   'P 1'
#
loop_
_entity.id
_entity.type
_entity.pdbx_description
1 polymer ?
#
loop_
_entity_poly.entity_id
_entity_poly.type
_entity_poly.pdbx_seq_one_letter_code
_entity_poly.pdbx_strand_id
1 'polypeptide(L)'
;NGLKSSKSAKETLEQTIQKMNEHNIEYAVVCGSIESIELYSKTDKRFIPAYQDYEEELIPINKFEDYIKSGKIKVFGEVMAVYKGKTLTDSIYQPYLAVCEKYGIPVGYHSGGSFPNAQQLGWPNYRISLGDPFLIEDVLVKFPKLKLYLMHAGENFYENTLRMMDGYPNLHADLGVEMWLHPMTKDFAVKFLKSAKEYGFLDRVMFGSDQMVWPNAITNSIDFLNDLDFLTKEEKELIFYKNAKKFLSIEE
;
A
#
# COMPACT_ATOMS: atom_id res chain seq x y z
N ASN A 1 -17.84 8.91 7.42
CA ASN A 1 -17.92 8.91 5.95
C ASN A 1 -19.16 8.21 5.40
N GLY A 2 -20.01 7.61 6.24
CA GLY A 2 -21.28 6.98 5.84
C GLY A 2 -21.14 5.65 5.09
N LEU A 3 -19.93 5.10 4.96
CA LEU A 3 -19.72 3.81 4.32
C LEU A 3 -20.20 2.67 5.22
N LYS A 4 -20.92 1.73 4.61
CA LYS A 4 -21.41 0.54 5.28
C LYS A 4 -20.30 -0.54 5.23
N SER A 5 -19.90 -1.05 6.41
CA SER A 5 -18.97 -2.17 6.50
C SER A 5 -19.64 -3.50 6.14
N SER A 6 -18.86 -4.40 5.55
CA SER A 6 -19.22 -5.81 5.44
C SER A 6 -19.32 -6.46 6.83
N LYS A 7 -20.15 -7.50 6.94
CA LYS A 7 -20.41 -8.19 8.22
C LYS A 7 -19.50 -9.39 8.45
N SER A 8 -18.77 -9.82 7.43
CA SER A 8 -17.87 -10.98 7.48
C SER A 8 -16.80 -10.90 6.40
N ALA A 9 -15.68 -11.61 6.58
CA ALA A 9 -14.62 -11.74 5.58
C ALA A 9 -15.14 -12.29 4.23
N LYS A 10 -16.11 -13.23 4.26
CA LYS A 10 -16.73 -13.76 3.06
C LYS A 10 -17.52 -12.67 2.32
N GLU A 11 -18.33 -11.89 3.02
CA GLU A 11 -19.08 -10.78 2.44
C GLU A 11 -18.14 -9.71 1.88
N THR A 12 -17.03 -9.41 2.58
CA THR A 12 -16.01 -8.50 2.07
C THR A 12 -15.44 -8.98 0.75
N LEU A 13 -15.06 -10.25 0.66
CA LEU A 13 -14.52 -10.86 -0.56
C LEU A 13 -15.52 -10.76 -1.73
N GLU A 14 -16.77 -11.18 -1.50
CA GLU A 14 -17.82 -11.17 -2.53
C GLU A 14 -18.10 -9.74 -3.04
N GLN A 15 -18.23 -8.78 -2.12
CA GLN A 15 -18.46 -7.37 -2.47
C GLN A 15 -17.24 -6.73 -3.12
N THR A 16 -16.01 -7.11 -2.74
CA THR A 16 -14.78 -6.65 -3.40
C THR A 16 -14.75 -7.13 -4.85
N ILE A 17 -15.03 -8.41 -5.12
CA ILE A 17 -15.12 -8.94 -6.48
C ILE A 17 -16.19 -8.21 -7.29
N GLN A 18 -17.34 -7.94 -6.69
CA GLN A 18 -18.38 -7.16 -7.34
C GLN A 18 -17.87 -5.77 -7.75
N LYS A 19 -17.17 -5.05 -6.85
CA LYS A 19 -16.57 -3.74 -7.16
C LYS A 19 -15.50 -3.82 -8.24
N MET A 20 -14.69 -4.87 -8.22
CA MET A 20 -13.71 -5.10 -9.29
C MET A 20 -14.38 -5.26 -10.66
N ASN A 21 -15.53 -5.95 -10.71
CA ASN A 21 -16.30 -6.11 -11.94
C ASN A 21 -16.98 -4.79 -12.38
N GLU A 22 -17.57 -4.05 -11.42
CA GLU A 22 -18.24 -2.75 -11.70
C GLU A 22 -17.26 -1.73 -12.29
N HIS A 23 -16.00 -1.74 -11.85
CA HIS A 23 -14.99 -0.75 -12.25
C HIS A 23 -13.93 -1.29 -13.21
N ASN A 24 -14.10 -2.49 -13.78
CA ASN A 24 -13.15 -3.14 -14.68
C ASN A 24 -11.72 -3.22 -14.08
N ILE A 25 -11.59 -3.55 -12.79
CA ILE A 25 -10.31 -3.71 -12.13
C ILE A 25 -9.71 -5.05 -12.55
N GLU A 26 -8.57 -5.00 -13.23
CA GLU A 26 -7.88 -6.17 -13.76
C GLU A 26 -7.05 -6.91 -12.70
N TYR A 27 -6.45 -6.18 -11.76
CA TYR A 27 -5.62 -6.73 -10.70
C TYR A 27 -5.81 -5.94 -9.40
N ALA A 28 -5.70 -6.63 -8.27
CA ALA A 28 -5.72 -6.01 -6.95
C ALA A 28 -4.72 -6.71 -6.01
N VAL A 29 -3.79 -5.95 -5.46
CA VAL A 29 -2.97 -6.42 -4.34
C VAL A 29 -3.87 -6.52 -3.11
N VAL A 30 -3.91 -7.70 -2.50
CA VAL A 30 -4.69 -7.95 -1.28
C VAL A 30 -3.76 -8.35 -0.15
N CYS A 31 -3.76 -7.51 0.89
CA CYS A 31 -2.93 -7.69 2.09
C CYS A 31 -3.69 -8.48 3.16
N GLY A 32 -3.00 -9.36 3.86
CA GLY A 32 -3.59 -10.11 4.96
C GLY A 32 -2.71 -11.25 5.49
N SER A 33 -3.29 -12.05 6.39
CA SER A 33 -2.69 -13.29 6.86
C SER A 33 -2.53 -14.29 5.71
N ILE A 34 -1.68 -15.28 5.90
CA ILE A 34 -1.45 -16.33 4.88
C ILE A 34 -2.77 -17.01 4.47
N GLU A 35 -3.66 -17.29 5.43
CA GLU A 35 -4.95 -17.91 5.18
C GLU A 35 -5.86 -17.01 4.34
N SER A 36 -5.88 -15.71 4.67
CA SER A 36 -6.70 -14.71 3.96
C SER A 36 -6.25 -14.55 2.52
N ILE A 37 -4.95 -14.33 2.28
CA ILE A 37 -4.43 -14.12 0.91
C ILE A 37 -4.56 -15.38 0.04
N GLU A 38 -4.48 -16.59 0.63
CA GLU A 38 -4.79 -17.83 -0.07
C GLU A 38 -6.26 -17.94 -0.47
N LEU A 39 -7.18 -17.57 0.43
CA LEU A 39 -8.60 -17.57 0.14
C LEU A 39 -8.90 -16.65 -1.04
N TYR A 40 -8.41 -15.42 -0.99
CA TYR A 40 -8.65 -14.43 -2.03
C TYR A 40 -8.08 -14.90 -3.37
N SER A 41 -6.80 -15.26 -3.44
CA SER A 41 -6.13 -15.66 -4.69
C SER A 41 -6.64 -16.99 -5.29
N LYS A 42 -7.23 -17.88 -4.49
CA LYS A 42 -7.92 -19.08 -4.97
C LYS A 42 -9.30 -18.76 -5.53
N THR A 43 -9.99 -17.76 -4.96
CA THR A 43 -11.35 -17.38 -5.37
C THR A 43 -11.36 -16.60 -6.67
N ASP A 44 -10.42 -15.65 -6.84
CA ASP A 44 -10.29 -14.86 -8.07
C ASP A 44 -8.80 -14.63 -8.40
N LYS A 45 -8.42 -14.95 -9.64
CA LYS A 45 -7.01 -14.85 -10.11
C LYS A 45 -6.51 -13.43 -10.28
N ARG A 46 -7.38 -12.43 -10.24
CA ARG A 46 -7.02 -11.02 -10.24
C ARG A 46 -6.38 -10.56 -8.93
N PHE A 47 -6.56 -11.31 -7.83
CA PHE A 47 -5.93 -10.99 -6.56
C PHE A 47 -4.45 -11.39 -6.54
N ILE A 48 -3.61 -10.42 -6.24
CA ILE A 48 -2.17 -10.58 -6.03
C ILE A 48 -1.92 -10.71 -4.53
N PRO A 49 -1.47 -11.87 -4.03
CA PRO A 49 -1.33 -12.11 -2.60
C PRO A 49 -0.19 -11.32 -1.98
N ALA A 50 -0.50 -10.52 -0.96
CA ALA A 50 0.46 -9.74 -0.18
C ALA A 50 0.42 -10.16 1.29
N TYR A 51 1.57 -10.59 1.83
CA TYR A 51 1.67 -10.95 3.24
C TYR A 51 1.80 -9.69 4.11
N GLN A 52 0.82 -9.48 4.99
CA GLN A 52 0.77 -8.40 5.96
C GLN A 52 1.32 -8.89 7.31
N ASP A 53 2.19 -8.12 7.93
CA ASP A 53 2.77 -8.41 9.25
C ASP A 53 1.86 -7.97 10.41
N TYR A 54 0.58 -8.33 10.33
CA TYR A 54 -0.43 -7.95 11.33
C TYR A 54 -0.14 -8.56 12.70
N GLU A 55 0.30 -9.83 12.72
CA GLU A 55 0.62 -10.55 13.95
C GLU A 55 1.85 -9.95 14.65
N GLU A 56 1.98 -10.21 15.95
CA GLU A 56 3.12 -9.73 16.73
C GLU A 56 4.45 -10.28 16.21
N GLU A 57 4.46 -11.54 15.77
CA GLU A 57 5.61 -12.21 15.19
C GLU A 57 5.46 -12.40 13.68
N LEU A 58 6.53 -12.13 12.95
CA LEU A 58 6.61 -12.47 11.53
C LEU A 58 6.72 -13.99 11.34
N ILE A 59 6.19 -14.52 10.23
CA ILE A 59 6.43 -15.94 9.89
C ILE A 59 7.94 -16.19 9.76
N PRO A 60 8.44 -17.40 10.13
CA PRO A 60 9.87 -17.70 10.04
C PRO A 60 10.45 -17.41 8.65
N ILE A 61 11.64 -16.84 8.60
CA ILE A 61 12.26 -16.33 7.36
C ILE A 61 12.41 -17.42 6.27
N ASN A 62 12.73 -18.65 6.64
CA ASN A 62 12.79 -19.76 5.70
C ASN A 62 11.41 -20.06 5.07
N LYS A 63 10.35 -20.01 5.86
CA LYS A 63 8.98 -20.21 5.40
C LYS A 63 8.52 -19.04 4.51
N PHE A 64 8.93 -17.80 4.85
CA PHE A 64 8.66 -16.62 4.03
C PHE A 64 9.31 -16.76 2.64
N GLU A 65 10.60 -17.14 2.60
CA GLU A 65 11.33 -17.36 1.35
C GLU A 65 10.69 -18.49 0.50
N ASP A 66 10.26 -19.59 1.14
CA ASP A 66 9.58 -20.69 0.44
C ASP A 66 8.22 -20.27 -0.12
N TYR A 67 7.48 -19.42 0.58
CA TYR A 67 6.20 -18.87 0.09
C TYR A 67 6.40 -17.91 -1.09
N ILE A 68 7.49 -17.16 -1.12
CA ILE A 68 7.88 -16.36 -2.28
C ILE A 68 8.20 -17.26 -3.48
N LYS A 69 9.06 -18.27 -3.31
CA LYS A 69 9.44 -19.20 -4.38
C LYS A 69 8.24 -19.95 -4.97
N SER A 70 7.26 -20.28 -4.16
CA SER A 70 6.03 -20.96 -4.60
C SER A 70 4.98 -20.00 -5.19
N GLY A 71 5.20 -18.68 -5.17
CA GLY A 71 4.23 -17.67 -5.60
C GLY A 71 3.04 -17.47 -4.66
N LYS A 72 3.10 -18.03 -3.45
CA LYS A 72 2.08 -17.85 -2.41
C LYS A 72 2.13 -16.44 -1.82
N ILE A 73 3.30 -15.79 -1.82
CA ILE A 73 3.52 -14.38 -1.51
C ILE A 73 4.15 -13.74 -2.74
N LYS A 74 3.53 -12.68 -3.25
CA LYS A 74 4.01 -11.87 -4.37
C LYS A 74 4.35 -10.43 -3.97
N VAL A 75 3.88 -9.99 -2.80
CA VAL A 75 4.19 -8.69 -2.20
C VAL A 75 4.39 -8.91 -0.71
N PHE A 76 5.36 -8.24 -0.11
CA PHE A 76 5.48 -8.12 1.34
C PHE A 76 4.84 -6.80 1.76
N GLY A 77 3.67 -6.84 2.35
CA GLY A 77 2.90 -5.66 2.74
C GLY A 77 1.43 -6.00 2.99
N GLU A 78 0.75 -5.17 3.65
CA GLU A 78 1.20 -3.92 4.26
C GLU A 78 2.16 -4.22 5.43
N VAL A 79 3.37 -3.63 5.44
CA VAL A 79 4.27 -3.76 6.59
C VAL A 79 3.88 -2.71 7.62
N MET A 80 3.34 -3.17 8.74
CA MET A 80 2.74 -2.36 9.81
C MET A 80 3.72 -2.03 10.95
N ALA A 81 5.01 -1.85 10.65
CA ALA A 81 6.05 -1.62 11.65
C ALA A 81 5.72 -0.47 12.62
N VAL A 82 5.13 0.62 12.11
CA VAL A 82 4.77 1.81 12.90
C VAL A 82 3.77 1.50 14.02
N TYR A 83 2.87 0.54 13.81
CA TYR A 83 1.90 0.10 14.81
C TYR A 83 2.56 -0.67 15.96
N LYS A 84 3.71 -1.30 15.67
CA LYS A 84 4.52 -2.04 16.64
C LYS A 84 5.57 -1.16 17.34
N GLY A 85 5.56 0.16 17.08
CA GLY A 85 6.56 1.09 17.61
C GLY A 85 7.92 0.98 16.92
N LYS A 86 7.96 0.54 15.67
CA LYS A 86 9.15 0.25 14.87
C LYS A 86 9.11 0.96 13.51
N THR A 87 10.22 0.89 12.77
CA THR A 87 10.28 1.25 11.36
C THR A 87 10.91 0.10 10.57
N LEU A 88 10.98 0.20 9.25
CA LEU A 88 11.67 -0.82 8.42
C LEU A 88 13.17 -0.93 8.70
N THR A 89 13.77 0.04 9.39
CA THR A 89 15.19 -0.02 9.81
C THR A 89 15.42 -0.98 10.97
N ASP A 90 14.37 -1.39 11.69
CA ASP A 90 14.48 -2.35 12.80
C ASP A 90 15.04 -3.69 12.30
N SER A 91 15.90 -4.28 13.12
CA SER A 91 16.66 -5.50 12.78
C SER A 91 15.78 -6.70 12.42
N ILE A 92 14.54 -6.76 12.93
CA ILE A 92 13.60 -7.85 12.64
C ILE A 92 13.18 -7.90 11.17
N TYR A 93 13.12 -6.74 10.49
CA TYR A 93 12.71 -6.65 9.08
C TYR A 93 13.87 -6.90 8.11
N GLN A 94 15.12 -6.71 8.53
CA GLN A 94 16.27 -6.77 7.64
C GLN A 94 16.42 -8.09 6.84
N PRO A 95 16.20 -9.27 7.44
CA PRO A 95 16.24 -10.53 6.68
C PRO A 95 15.17 -10.62 5.61
N TYR A 96 13.96 -10.10 5.89
CA TYR A 96 12.82 -10.12 4.96
C TYR A 96 13.07 -9.17 3.78
N LEU A 97 13.59 -7.97 4.06
CA LEU A 97 13.96 -7.00 3.01
C LEU A 97 15.04 -7.56 2.09
N ALA A 98 16.05 -8.24 2.65
CA ALA A 98 17.09 -8.91 1.86
C ALA A 98 16.51 -10.00 0.93
N VAL A 99 15.54 -10.79 1.42
CA VAL A 99 14.82 -11.78 0.61
C VAL A 99 13.98 -11.08 -0.47
N CYS A 100 13.26 -10.00 -0.12
CA CYS A 100 12.48 -9.25 -1.09
C CYS A 100 13.37 -8.66 -2.19
N GLU A 101 14.49 -8.04 -1.86
CA GLU A 101 15.44 -7.53 -2.86
C GLU A 101 15.99 -8.65 -3.75
N LYS A 102 16.40 -9.77 -3.15
CA LYS A 102 16.94 -10.94 -3.88
C LYS A 102 15.98 -11.48 -4.94
N TYR A 103 14.69 -11.53 -4.64
CA TYR A 103 13.67 -12.08 -5.53
C TYR A 103 12.87 -11.02 -6.29
N GLY A 104 13.18 -9.74 -6.12
CA GLY A 104 12.45 -8.62 -6.75
C GLY A 104 11.00 -8.48 -6.27
N ILE A 105 10.73 -8.92 -5.03
CA ILE A 105 9.40 -8.83 -4.42
C ILE A 105 9.14 -7.40 -3.93
N PRO A 106 8.04 -6.77 -4.36
CA PRO A 106 7.66 -5.45 -3.86
C PRO A 106 7.38 -5.45 -2.35
N VAL A 107 7.75 -4.34 -1.70
CA VAL A 107 7.46 -4.10 -0.28
C VAL A 107 6.56 -2.89 -0.16
N GLY A 108 5.38 -3.05 0.46
CA GLY A 108 4.47 -1.96 0.81
C GLY A 108 4.62 -1.61 2.28
N TYR A 109 5.05 -0.39 2.56
CA TYR A 109 5.29 0.10 3.92
C TYR A 109 4.24 1.11 4.32
N HIS A 110 3.54 0.85 5.44
CA HIS A 110 2.62 1.82 6.02
C HIS A 110 3.38 3.08 6.42
N SER A 111 3.01 4.22 5.87
CA SER A 111 3.57 5.53 6.18
C SER A 111 2.45 6.52 6.53
N GLY A 112 2.80 7.61 7.22
CA GLY A 112 1.80 8.58 7.64
C GLY A 112 1.10 8.25 8.96
N GLY A 113 -0.16 8.64 9.05
CA GLY A 113 -0.98 8.55 10.26
C GLY A 113 -1.71 7.23 10.45
N SER A 114 -2.72 7.26 11.29
CA SER A 114 -3.60 6.13 11.58
C SER A 114 -4.96 6.64 12.10
N PHE A 115 -5.85 5.72 12.40
CA PHE A 115 -7.15 6.05 12.99
C PHE A 115 -7.00 6.67 14.41
N PRO A 116 -7.94 7.54 14.83
CA PRO A 116 -7.91 8.15 16.15
C PRO A 116 -7.87 7.11 17.29
N ASN A 117 -7.07 7.39 18.31
CA ASN A 117 -6.91 6.53 19.49
C ASN A 117 -6.35 5.13 19.22
N ALA A 118 -5.53 4.96 18.19
CA ALA A 118 -4.89 3.68 17.86
C ALA A 118 -4.22 3.02 19.07
N GLN A 119 -3.59 3.83 19.94
CA GLN A 119 -2.92 3.34 21.15
C GLN A 119 -3.86 2.64 22.13
N GLN A 120 -5.12 3.09 22.25
CA GLN A 120 -6.14 2.52 23.12
C GLN A 120 -6.91 1.38 22.44
N LEU A 121 -6.79 1.25 21.13
CA LEU A 121 -7.51 0.28 20.31
C LEU A 121 -6.64 -0.90 19.86
N GLY A 122 -5.61 -1.22 20.63
CA GLY A 122 -4.78 -2.42 20.43
C GLY A 122 -3.33 -2.13 20.00
N TRP A 123 -2.97 -0.85 19.74
CA TRP A 123 -1.63 -0.49 19.26
C TRP A 123 -0.88 0.45 20.21
N PRO A 124 -0.57 0.04 21.46
CA PRO A 124 -0.05 0.95 22.49
C PRO A 124 1.30 1.58 22.10
N ASN A 125 2.05 0.95 21.22
CA ASN A 125 3.36 1.40 20.76
C ASN A 125 3.31 2.31 19.53
N TYR A 126 2.13 2.46 18.87
CA TYR A 126 1.97 3.34 17.72
C TYR A 126 2.31 4.80 18.04
N ARG A 127 3.07 5.43 17.15
CA ARG A 127 3.35 6.88 17.18
C ARG A 127 3.30 7.43 15.76
N ILE A 128 2.59 8.53 15.54
CA ILE A 128 2.47 9.20 14.23
C ILE A 128 3.87 9.50 13.64
N SER A 129 4.79 9.95 14.48
CA SER A 129 6.15 10.28 14.04
C SER A 129 6.91 9.10 13.42
N LEU A 130 6.54 7.86 13.73
CA LEU A 130 7.15 6.67 13.11
C LEU A 130 6.71 6.45 11.66
N GLY A 131 5.62 7.11 11.24
CA GLY A 131 5.16 7.09 9.86
C GLY A 131 5.90 8.08 8.94
N ASP A 132 6.88 8.83 9.45
CA ASP A 132 7.68 9.75 8.63
C ASP A 132 8.58 8.96 7.67
N PRO A 133 8.46 9.17 6.33
CA PRO A 133 9.29 8.51 5.33
C PRO A 133 10.79 8.67 5.51
N PHE A 134 11.28 9.73 6.11
CA PHE A 134 12.72 9.91 6.36
C PHE A 134 13.30 8.84 7.29
N LEU A 135 12.49 8.22 8.15
CA LEU A 135 12.95 7.19 9.08
C LEU A 135 13.32 5.86 8.40
N ILE A 136 13.02 5.70 7.11
CA ILE A 136 13.36 4.49 6.36
C ILE A 136 14.45 4.72 5.32
N GLU A 137 15.10 5.88 5.31
CA GLU A 137 16.14 6.22 4.32
C GLU A 137 17.27 5.19 4.30
N ASP A 138 17.75 4.74 5.46
CA ASP A 138 18.79 3.72 5.58
C ASP A 138 18.44 2.38 4.90
N VAL A 139 17.14 2.07 4.79
CA VAL A 139 16.69 0.88 4.05
C VAL A 139 16.99 1.02 2.56
N LEU A 140 16.70 2.19 1.98
CA LEU A 140 16.94 2.46 0.55
C LEU A 140 18.44 2.51 0.22
N VAL A 141 19.26 2.99 1.17
CA VAL A 141 20.72 2.97 1.03
C VAL A 141 21.26 1.54 1.10
N LYS A 142 20.76 0.73 2.03
CA LYS A 142 21.21 -0.64 2.25
C LYS A 142 20.73 -1.61 1.16
N PHE A 143 19.52 -1.42 0.66
CA PHE A 143 18.86 -2.26 -0.33
C PHE A 143 18.52 -1.45 -1.60
N PRO A 144 19.50 -1.05 -2.41
CA PRO A 144 19.30 -0.10 -3.52
C PRO A 144 18.45 -0.65 -4.67
N LYS A 145 18.24 -1.98 -4.74
CA LYS A 145 17.40 -2.64 -5.74
C LYS A 145 16.02 -3.02 -5.22
N LEU A 146 15.74 -2.76 -3.94
CA LEU A 146 14.47 -3.08 -3.33
C LEU A 146 13.36 -2.29 -4.02
N LYS A 147 12.32 -2.99 -4.44
CA LYS A 147 11.08 -2.37 -4.91
C LYS A 147 10.26 -1.96 -3.69
N LEU A 148 10.32 -0.70 -3.31
CA LEU A 148 9.61 -0.17 -2.14
C LEU A 148 8.56 0.86 -2.56
N TYR A 149 7.38 0.78 -1.97
CA TYR A 149 6.39 1.85 -2.05
C TYR A 149 5.87 2.25 -0.68
N LEU A 150 5.69 3.55 -0.52
CA LEU A 150 5.10 4.17 0.67
C LEU A 150 3.58 4.12 0.51
N MET A 151 2.93 3.31 1.32
CA MET A 151 1.46 3.30 1.37
C MET A 151 0.99 4.61 2.00
N HIS A 152 -0.16 5.11 1.52
CA HIS A 152 -0.76 6.37 1.96
C HIS A 152 0.08 7.62 1.65
N ALA A 153 1.05 7.54 0.72
CA ALA A 153 1.92 8.66 0.31
C ALA A 153 2.48 9.50 1.48
N GLY A 154 2.58 8.90 2.68
CA GLY A 154 3.03 9.58 3.90
C GLY A 154 1.97 10.44 4.58
N GLU A 155 0.74 10.55 4.05
CA GLU A 155 -0.34 11.41 4.58
C GLU A 155 0.17 12.83 4.94
N ASN A 156 0.18 13.16 6.24
CA ASN A 156 0.66 14.44 6.75
C ASN A 156 2.17 14.70 6.50
N PHE A 157 2.94 13.66 6.11
CA PHE A 157 4.34 13.75 5.72
C PHE A 157 4.54 13.72 4.19
N TYR A 158 3.54 14.08 3.40
CA TYR A 158 3.59 14.00 1.94
C TYR A 158 4.77 14.79 1.33
N GLU A 159 5.20 15.89 1.93
CA GLU A 159 6.38 16.64 1.48
C GLU A 159 7.67 15.83 1.68
N ASN A 160 7.79 15.09 2.79
CA ASN A 160 8.90 14.18 3.04
C ASN A 160 8.88 13.00 2.04
N THR A 161 7.68 12.48 1.70
CA THR A 161 7.52 11.47 0.64
C THR A 161 8.05 11.99 -0.70
N LEU A 162 7.65 13.19 -1.11
CA LEU A 162 8.13 13.81 -2.35
C LEU A 162 9.65 14.01 -2.34
N ARG A 163 10.20 14.45 -1.21
CA ARG A 163 11.64 14.61 -1.06
C ARG A 163 12.39 13.28 -1.14
N MET A 164 11.85 12.22 -0.55
CA MET A 164 12.39 10.86 -0.67
C MET A 164 12.30 10.35 -2.11
N MET A 165 11.19 10.60 -2.82
CA MET A 165 11.05 10.23 -4.22
C MET A 165 12.04 10.97 -5.13
N ASP A 166 12.38 12.21 -4.82
CA ASP A 166 13.43 12.95 -5.54
C ASP A 166 14.82 12.33 -5.33
N GLY A 167 15.15 11.96 -4.10
CA GLY A 167 16.43 11.35 -3.76
C GLY A 167 16.58 9.88 -4.19
N TYR A 168 15.47 9.14 -4.29
CA TYR A 168 15.43 7.70 -4.55
C TYR A 168 14.49 7.38 -5.72
N PRO A 169 15.02 7.33 -6.97
CA PRO A 169 14.19 7.16 -8.18
C PRO A 169 13.37 5.88 -8.25
N ASN A 170 13.73 4.85 -7.48
CA ASN A 170 13.00 3.58 -7.42
C ASN A 170 11.89 3.56 -6.36
N LEU A 171 11.76 4.61 -5.55
CA LEU A 171 10.72 4.73 -4.55
C LEU A 171 9.39 5.12 -5.20
N HIS A 172 8.34 4.39 -4.86
CA HIS A 172 6.96 4.63 -5.30
C HIS A 172 6.08 4.99 -4.11
N ALA A 173 4.87 5.45 -4.38
CA ALA A 173 3.85 5.70 -3.38
C ALA A 173 2.47 5.29 -3.88
N ASP A 174 1.54 4.97 -2.95
CA ASP A 174 0.13 4.81 -3.27
C ASP A 174 -0.73 5.81 -2.47
N LEU A 175 -2.03 5.85 -2.78
CA LEU A 175 -3.00 6.76 -2.19
C LEU A 175 -4.06 6.01 -1.36
N GLY A 176 -3.73 4.81 -0.87
CA GLY A 176 -4.64 4.04 -0.04
C GLY A 176 -5.24 4.89 1.08
N VAL A 177 -6.49 4.63 1.45
CA VAL A 177 -7.27 5.31 2.48
C VAL A 177 -7.50 6.82 2.28
N GLU A 178 -6.52 7.57 1.78
CA GLU A 178 -6.56 9.04 1.72
C GLU A 178 -7.72 9.59 0.90
N MET A 179 -8.09 8.91 -0.19
CA MET A 179 -9.08 9.40 -1.16
C MET A 179 -10.53 9.28 -0.68
N TRP A 180 -10.81 8.56 0.43
CA TRP A 180 -12.20 8.34 0.86
C TRP A 180 -12.46 8.54 2.35
N LEU A 181 -11.44 8.43 3.21
CA LEU A 181 -11.67 8.31 4.65
C LEU A 181 -12.14 9.62 5.30
N HIS A 182 -11.39 10.69 5.15
CA HIS A 182 -11.60 11.93 5.90
C HIS A 182 -11.28 13.16 5.04
N PRO A 183 -11.94 14.32 5.25
CA PRO A 183 -11.59 15.55 4.51
C PRO A 183 -10.12 15.94 4.61
N MET A 184 -9.48 15.74 5.75
CA MET A 184 -8.06 16.05 5.97
C MET A 184 -7.15 15.14 5.13
N THR A 185 -7.42 13.83 5.07
CA THR A 185 -6.63 12.89 4.26
C THR A 185 -6.80 13.16 2.77
N LYS A 186 -8.02 13.51 2.34
CA LYS A 186 -8.28 13.97 0.96
C LYS A 186 -7.48 15.22 0.59
N ASP A 187 -7.34 16.17 1.52
CA ASP A 187 -6.52 17.37 1.32
C ASP A 187 -5.04 17.01 1.16
N PHE A 188 -4.53 16.04 1.94
CA PHE A 188 -3.17 15.53 1.77
C PHE A 188 -2.98 14.88 0.40
N ALA A 189 -3.89 14.01 -0.04
CA ALA A 189 -3.85 13.39 -1.36
C ALA A 189 -3.82 14.44 -2.49
N VAL A 190 -4.66 15.48 -2.41
CA VAL A 190 -4.66 16.57 -3.40
C VAL A 190 -3.34 17.32 -3.44
N LYS A 191 -2.79 17.67 -2.28
CA LYS A 191 -1.50 18.38 -2.16
C LYS A 191 -0.36 17.53 -2.71
N PHE A 192 -0.31 16.25 -2.31
CA PHE A 192 0.67 15.30 -2.83
C PHE A 192 0.61 15.19 -4.35
N LEU A 193 -0.59 14.95 -4.92
CA LEU A 193 -0.75 14.78 -6.36
C LEU A 193 -0.41 16.04 -7.16
N LYS A 194 -0.76 17.23 -6.67
CA LYS A 194 -0.38 18.49 -7.30
C LYS A 194 1.14 18.67 -7.35
N SER A 195 1.81 18.42 -6.22
CA SER A 195 3.26 18.53 -6.15
C SER A 195 3.96 17.43 -6.94
N ALA A 196 3.45 16.18 -6.89
CA ALA A 196 3.98 15.07 -7.69
C ALA A 196 3.88 15.35 -9.19
N LYS A 197 2.79 16.00 -9.63
CA LYS A 197 2.64 16.46 -11.02
C LYS A 197 3.66 17.54 -11.38
N GLU A 198 3.79 18.56 -10.54
CA GLU A 198 4.70 19.68 -10.75
C GLU A 198 6.17 19.21 -10.83
N TYR A 199 6.54 18.24 -9.99
CA TYR A 199 7.91 17.70 -9.91
C TYR A 199 8.18 16.54 -10.87
N GLY A 200 7.18 16.08 -11.63
CA GLY A 200 7.34 15.00 -12.61
C GLY A 200 7.39 13.61 -12.00
N PHE A 201 6.76 13.37 -10.84
CA PHE A 201 6.77 12.10 -10.13
C PHE A 201 5.51 11.24 -10.31
N LEU A 202 4.54 11.69 -11.12
CA LEU A 202 3.28 10.95 -11.31
C LEU A 202 3.48 9.54 -11.86
N ASP A 203 4.57 9.25 -12.55
CA ASP A 203 4.92 7.93 -13.07
C ASP A 203 5.29 6.91 -11.98
N ARG A 204 5.37 7.34 -10.73
CA ARG A 204 5.67 6.52 -9.55
C ARG A 204 4.57 6.55 -8.48
N VAL A 205 3.41 7.13 -8.81
CA VAL A 205 2.23 7.15 -7.95
C VAL A 205 1.25 6.08 -8.40
N MET A 206 0.77 5.25 -7.48
CA MET A 206 -0.15 4.15 -7.76
C MET A 206 -1.50 4.37 -7.09
N PHE A 207 -2.56 3.85 -7.69
CA PHE A 207 -3.87 3.80 -7.08
C PHE A 207 -3.90 2.72 -5.99
N GLY A 208 -4.45 3.07 -4.83
CA GLY A 208 -4.81 2.16 -3.76
C GLY A 208 -6.13 2.61 -3.14
N SER A 209 -6.98 1.70 -2.71
CA SER A 209 -8.19 2.05 -1.98
C SER A 209 -8.05 1.85 -0.48
N ASP A 210 -7.27 0.85 -0.08
CA ASP A 210 -7.20 0.39 1.31
C ASP A 210 -8.60 0.27 1.92
N GLN A 211 -9.46 -0.46 1.22
CA GLN A 211 -10.89 -0.55 1.53
C GLN A 211 -11.21 -1.34 2.80
N MET A 212 -10.27 -2.14 3.31
CA MET A 212 -10.43 -2.97 4.51
C MET A 212 -11.75 -3.77 4.48
N VAL A 213 -12.75 -3.33 5.26
CA VAL A 213 -14.10 -3.93 5.34
C VAL A 213 -15.19 -3.04 4.74
N TRP A 214 -14.82 -2.02 3.99
CA TRP A 214 -15.73 -1.04 3.34
C TRP A 214 -15.60 -1.07 1.80
N PRO A 215 -16.14 -2.10 1.10
CA PRO A 215 -15.93 -2.26 -0.35
C PRO A 215 -16.32 -1.04 -1.20
N ASN A 216 -17.28 -0.23 -0.75
CA ASN A 216 -17.64 1.02 -1.43
C ASN A 216 -16.54 2.09 -1.36
N ALA A 217 -15.50 1.93 -0.52
CA ALA A 217 -14.33 2.79 -0.54
C ALA A 217 -13.60 2.72 -1.88
N ILE A 218 -13.66 1.58 -2.59
CA ILE A 218 -13.12 1.42 -3.94
C ILE A 218 -13.77 2.44 -4.89
N THR A 219 -15.12 2.45 -4.95
CA THR A 219 -15.86 3.42 -5.77
C THR A 219 -15.54 4.85 -5.38
N ASN A 220 -15.58 5.17 -4.07
CA ASN A 220 -15.29 6.52 -3.59
C ASN A 220 -13.88 7.01 -3.96
N SER A 221 -12.88 6.11 -3.93
CA SER A 221 -11.50 6.43 -4.33
C SER A 221 -11.39 6.69 -5.83
N ILE A 222 -12.08 5.88 -6.64
CA ILE A 222 -12.13 6.04 -8.10
C ILE A 222 -12.79 7.37 -8.47
N ASP A 223 -13.96 7.66 -7.88
CA ASP A 223 -14.70 8.90 -8.11
C ASP A 223 -13.86 10.10 -7.70
N PHE A 224 -13.24 10.06 -6.52
CA PHE A 224 -12.35 11.13 -6.06
C PHE A 224 -11.23 11.44 -7.05
N LEU A 225 -10.52 10.42 -7.55
CA LEU A 225 -9.44 10.64 -8.51
C LEU A 225 -9.96 11.12 -9.87
N ASN A 226 -11.14 10.64 -10.30
CA ASN A 226 -11.79 11.08 -11.53
C ASN A 226 -12.24 12.54 -11.46
N ASP A 227 -12.65 13.03 -10.30
CA ASP A 227 -13.11 14.40 -10.08
C ASP A 227 -11.97 15.43 -10.02
N LEU A 228 -10.71 14.99 -9.96
CA LEU A 228 -9.56 15.91 -9.97
C LEU A 228 -9.32 16.46 -11.37
N ASP A 229 -9.73 17.72 -11.60
CA ASP A 229 -9.67 18.41 -12.88
C ASP A 229 -8.25 18.84 -13.30
N PHE A 230 -7.32 18.93 -12.36
CA PHE A 230 -5.92 19.24 -12.63
C PHE A 230 -5.11 18.08 -13.21
N LEU A 231 -5.64 16.84 -13.18
CA LEU A 231 -5.02 15.67 -13.80
C LEU A 231 -5.63 15.42 -15.19
N THR A 232 -4.79 15.20 -16.19
CA THR A 232 -5.25 14.76 -17.51
C THR A 232 -5.70 13.30 -17.49
N LYS A 233 -6.37 12.87 -18.55
CA LYS A 233 -6.78 11.47 -18.70
C LYS A 233 -5.58 10.53 -18.67
N GLU A 234 -4.51 10.88 -19.37
CA GLU A 234 -3.29 10.10 -19.45
C GLU A 234 -2.58 9.98 -18.09
N GLU A 235 -2.57 11.06 -17.29
CA GLU A 235 -2.04 11.05 -15.93
C GLU A 235 -2.87 10.18 -14.99
N LYS A 236 -4.20 10.22 -15.10
CA LYS A 236 -5.10 9.32 -14.37
C LYS A 236 -4.86 7.85 -14.75
N GLU A 237 -4.66 7.53 -16.03
CA GLU A 237 -4.32 6.19 -16.49
C GLU A 237 -2.97 5.69 -15.93
N LEU A 238 -1.98 6.55 -15.78
CA LEU A 238 -0.73 6.21 -15.08
C LEU A 238 -1.01 5.74 -13.66
N ILE A 239 -1.73 6.57 -12.90
CA ILE A 239 -2.02 6.30 -11.49
C ILE A 239 -2.91 5.07 -11.31
N PHE A 240 -3.99 4.94 -12.10
CA PHE A 240 -4.93 3.84 -11.97
C PHE A 240 -4.35 2.48 -12.34
N TYR A 241 -3.42 2.42 -13.30
CA TYR A 241 -3.07 1.14 -13.90
C TYR A 241 -1.59 1.00 -14.28
N LYS A 242 -1.07 1.90 -15.14
CA LYS A 242 0.23 1.69 -15.82
C LYS A 242 1.39 1.61 -14.85
N ASN A 243 1.39 2.45 -13.80
CA ASN A 243 2.47 2.48 -12.83
C ASN A 243 2.49 1.21 -11.98
N ALA A 244 1.34 0.77 -11.48
CA ALA A 244 1.24 -0.46 -10.69
C ALA A 244 1.60 -1.69 -11.53
N LYS A 245 1.12 -1.79 -12.77
CA LYS A 245 1.47 -2.87 -13.71
C LYS A 245 2.98 -2.97 -13.90
N LYS A 246 3.64 -1.85 -14.18
CA LYS A 246 5.10 -1.77 -14.34
C LYS A 246 5.84 -2.14 -13.05
N PHE A 247 5.44 -1.54 -11.93
CA PHE A 247 6.08 -1.75 -10.62
C PHE A 247 5.98 -3.20 -10.15
N LEU A 248 4.80 -3.81 -10.30
CA LEU A 248 4.54 -5.20 -9.91
C LEU A 248 5.07 -6.22 -10.94
N SER A 249 5.58 -5.76 -12.09
CA SER A 249 6.05 -6.62 -13.20
C SER A 249 4.96 -7.60 -13.69
N ILE A 250 3.73 -7.09 -13.85
CA ILE A 250 2.63 -7.87 -14.41
C ILE A 250 2.80 -7.91 -15.93
N GLU A 251 3.06 -9.10 -16.45
CA GLU A 251 3.15 -9.35 -17.89
C GLU A 251 1.78 -9.30 -18.57
N GLU A 252 1.78 -9.03 -19.89
CA GLU A 252 0.55 -9.04 -20.70
C GLU A 252 0.04 -10.46 -20.96
#